data_340bf8890b7596a2198636a7bc8f1cba
#
_entry.id   340bf8890b7596a2198636a7bc8f1cba
#
_cell.length_a   1.000
_cell.length_b   1.000
_cell.length_c   1.000
_cell.angle_alpha   90.00
_cell.angle_beta   90.00
_cell.angle_gamma   90.00
#
_symmetry.space_group_name_H-M   'P 1'
#
loop_
_entity.id
_entity.type
_entity.pdbx_description
1 polymer ?
#
loop_
_entity_poly.entity_id
_entity_poly.type
_entity_poly.pdbx_seq_one_letter_code
_entity_poly.pdbx_strand_id
1 'polypeptide(L)'
;MKKYIAAFFVCVAALVIAGVLLQNQADIDRSSGEQDTKKAERITTENKEESRESETGISQVSEDKSEETEAEVAEEPEELQKTTEPVTEERTEKASERKTQPANRTPVSVAEVQAQRNTADSINVSWTNEMDGCVSRYVVQKRKAMRNENAVEWTEVARVDAGLAEQTDGQYMITDVLDSDQPVRYEYRVQVEVKDEKQYEPQDGGSVLASNIMICIDPGHYAGKNEVTGSESYGYAEGDFTLKVATALKSDLKEIYGIDSYMTRTTGTITLGGYTNLNLDRAHISLRGEYAAERDSTLFLSIHTNANEENANGYDTCLQPVSINKSLVFVNMVAKKSDTILSVSNAIGTGLTRVNYDMGLSTVGEFRTATADTVLEWTKAYNDSLNTGGTVVCRTDGKEDYYGVLRGASSVGIPGLIVEHGMHTIPEVRKAALGDLAEQWTDADAYGIAYGFGFAGEK
;
A
#
# COMPACT_ATOMS: atom_id res chain seq x y z
N MET A 1 -26.03 22.08 -57.17
CA MET A 1 -24.81 22.90 -57.07
C MET A 1 -24.62 23.56 -55.70
N LYS A 2 -25.58 24.36 -55.17
CA LYS A 2 -25.40 25.07 -53.87
C LYS A 2 -25.08 24.16 -52.67
N LYS A 3 -25.60 22.93 -52.59
CA LYS A 3 -25.33 21.97 -51.47
C LYS A 3 -23.90 21.39 -51.48
N TYR A 4 -23.30 21.25 -52.65
CA TYR A 4 -21.91 20.72 -52.76
C TYR A 4 -20.87 21.82 -52.50
N ILE A 5 -21.17 23.07 -52.75
CA ILE A 5 -20.31 24.22 -52.45
C ILE A 5 -20.21 24.40 -50.92
N ALA A 6 -21.30 24.27 -50.18
CA ALA A 6 -21.29 24.37 -48.71
C ALA A 6 -20.52 23.23 -48.07
N ALA A 7 -20.63 21.97 -48.55
CA ALA A 7 -19.88 20.82 -48.06
C ALA A 7 -18.38 20.99 -48.33
N PHE A 8 -17.98 21.54 -49.48
CA PHE A 8 -16.56 21.78 -49.79
C PHE A 8 -15.92 22.81 -48.84
N PHE A 9 -16.63 23.92 -48.54
CA PHE A 9 -16.12 24.91 -47.59
C PHE A 9 -16.03 24.38 -46.18
N VAL A 10 -16.93 23.50 -45.72
CA VAL A 10 -16.84 22.86 -44.40
C VAL A 10 -15.62 21.91 -44.33
N CYS A 11 -15.35 21.12 -45.37
CA CYS A 11 -14.19 20.28 -45.44
C CYS A 11 -12.87 21.06 -45.49
N VAL A 12 -12.82 22.16 -46.23
CA VAL A 12 -11.60 22.99 -46.28
C VAL A 12 -11.37 23.72 -44.95
N ALA A 13 -12.43 24.20 -44.28
CA ALA A 13 -12.28 24.76 -42.93
C ALA A 13 -11.79 23.74 -41.89
N ALA A 14 -12.29 22.50 -41.93
CA ALA A 14 -11.85 21.43 -41.06
C ALA A 14 -10.38 21.07 -41.29
N LEU A 15 -9.89 21.02 -42.52
CA LEU A 15 -8.49 20.76 -42.85
C LEU A 15 -7.56 21.91 -42.42
N VAL A 16 -8.01 23.16 -42.52
CA VAL A 16 -7.24 24.32 -42.06
C VAL A 16 -7.12 24.31 -40.51
N ILE A 17 -8.21 24.01 -39.81
CA ILE A 17 -8.20 23.92 -38.34
C ILE A 17 -7.30 22.77 -37.89
N ALA A 18 -7.39 21.60 -38.54
CA ALA A 18 -6.48 20.48 -38.25
C ALA A 18 -5.01 20.81 -38.52
N GLY A 19 -4.71 21.56 -39.61
CA GLY A 19 -3.35 22.01 -39.91
C GLY A 19 -2.80 23.00 -38.88
N VAL A 20 -3.63 23.94 -38.40
CA VAL A 20 -3.23 24.90 -37.35
C VAL A 20 -3.03 24.23 -36.01
N LEU A 21 -3.87 23.22 -35.67
CA LEU A 21 -3.70 22.44 -34.44
C LEU A 21 -2.41 21.58 -34.46
N LEU A 22 -2.10 20.96 -35.61
CA LEU A 22 -0.84 20.21 -35.76
C LEU A 22 0.41 21.12 -35.73
N GLN A 23 0.30 22.33 -36.26
CA GLN A 23 1.40 23.30 -36.24
C GLN A 23 1.64 23.88 -34.83
N ASN A 24 0.57 24.15 -34.07
CA ASN A 24 0.66 24.56 -32.69
C ASN A 24 1.21 23.43 -31.79
N GLN A 25 0.86 22.17 -32.07
CA GLN A 25 1.40 21.02 -31.34
C GLN A 25 2.91 20.87 -31.59
N ALA A 26 3.38 21.04 -32.85
CA ALA A 26 4.78 20.97 -33.19
C ALA A 26 5.60 22.14 -32.58
N ASP A 27 5.00 23.32 -32.41
CA ASP A 27 5.65 24.47 -31.78
C ASP A 27 5.70 24.31 -30.23
N ILE A 28 4.70 23.70 -29.62
CA ILE A 28 4.71 23.33 -28.20
C ILE A 28 5.77 22.27 -27.93
N ASP A 29 5.84 21.22 -28.75
CA ASP A 29 6.86 20.16 -28.62
C ASP A 29 8.29 20.68 -28.83
N ARG A 30 8.47 21.68 -29.69
CA ARG A 30 9.78 22.34 -29.86
C ARG A 30 10.18 23.21 -28.67
N SER A 31 9.22 23.94 -28.08
CA SER A 31 9.50 24.82 -26.93
C SER A 31 9.78 24.02 -25.66
N SER A 32 9.09 22.89 -25.45
CA SER A 32 9.35 22.00 -24.31
C SER A 32 10.71 21.28 -24.43
N GLY A 33 11.07 20.80 -25.61
CA GLY A 33 12.41 20.17 -25.83
C GLY A 33 13.59 21.14 -25.67
N GLU A 34 13.42 22.43 -25.98
CA GLU A 34 14.49 23.44 -25.76
C GLU A 34 14.60 23.90 -24.30
N GLN A 35 13.52 23.83 -23.51
CA GLN A 35 13.57 24.12 -22.08
C GLN A 35 14.21 22.97 -21.30
N ASP A 36 13.91 21.71 -21.65
CA ASP A 36 14.46 20.54 -20.99
C ASP A 36 15.96 20.37 -21.27
N THR A 37 16.43 20.66 -22.49
CA THR A 37 17.88 20.66 -22.82
C THR A 37 18.64 21.77 -22.07
N LYS A 38 18.09 22.96 -21.94
CA LYS A 38 18.71 24.05 -21.17
C LYS A 38 18.69 23.79 -19.66
N LYS A 39 17.68 23.09 -19.15
CA LYS A 39 17.58 22.70 -17.73
C LYS A 39 18.57 21.58 -17.40
N ALA A 40 18.73 20.59 -18.30
CA ALA A 40 19.73 19.54 -18.16
C ALA A 40 21.17 20.08 -18.19
N GLU A 41 21.48 21.01 -19.10
CA GLU A 41 22.79 21.67 -19.17
C GLU A 41 23.09 22.51 -17.93
N ARG A 42 22.10 23.17 -17.33
CA ARG A 42 22.26 23.96 -16.10
C ARG A 42 22.55 23.11 -14.88
N ILE A 43 21.84 21.97 -14.73
CA ILE A 43 22.06 21.01 -13.65
C ILE A 43 23.46 20.40 -13.75
N THR A 44 23.94 20.11 -14.96
CA THR A 44 25.29 19.56 -15.20
C THR A 44 26.38 20.56 -14.85
N THR A 45 26.10 21.85 -14.98
CA THR A 45 27.10 22.92 -14.69
C THR A 45 27.18 23.22 -13.19
N GLU A 46 26.05 23.22 -12.47
CA GLU A 46 25.99 23.42 -11.02
C GLU A 46 26.64 22.25 -10.26
N ASN A 47 26.41 21.01 -10.67
CA ASN A 47 27.05 19.82 -10.07
C ASN A 47 28.58 19.75 -10.34
N LYS A 48 29.07 20.43 -11.36
CA LYS A 48 30.50 20.46 -11.67
C LYS A 48 31.27 21.47 -10.83
N GLU A 49 30.61 22.49 -10.27
CA GLU A 49 31.22 23.45 -9.34
C GLU A 49 31.26 22.93 -7.91
N GLU A 50 30.20 22.23 -7.45
CA GLU A 50 30.14 21.62 -6.10
C GLU A 50 31.17 20.48 -5.92
N SER A 51 31.42 19.67 -6.96
CA SER A 51 32.42 18.58 -6.89
C SER A 51 33.87 19.03 -6.83
N ARG A 52 34.18 20.31 -7.06
CA ARG A 52 35.54 20.86 -6.97
C ARG A 52 35.91 21.43 -5.60
N GLU A 53 34.92 21.68 -4.72
CA GLU A 53 35.21 22.24 -3.38
C GLU A 53 35.34 21.16 -2.28
N SER A 54 35.09 19.87 -2.55
CA SER A 54 35.14 18.81 -1.55
C SER A 54 36.43 17.97 -1.49
N GLU A 55 37.47 18.30 -2.27
CA GLU A 55 38.73 17.51 -2.34
C GLU A 55 39.88 17.98 -1.43
N THR A 56 39.64 18.83 -0.45
CA THR A 56 40.71 19.19 0.49
C THR A 56 40.30 18.94 1.94
N GLY A 57 40.71 17.80 2.49
CA GLY A 57 40.59 17.58 3.94
C GLY A 57 40.58 16.15 4.41
N ILE A 58 41.60 15.33 4.09
CA ILE A 58 41.86 14.08 4.81
C ILE A 58 43.02 14.30 5.74
N SER A 59 42.76 14.20 7.04
CA SER A 59 43.80 14.06 8.06
C SER A 59 43.55 12.81 8.87
N GLN A 60 44.60 12.02 9.01
CA GLN A 60 44.74 10.75 9.69
C GLN A 60 44.47 10.88 11.21
N VAL A 61 43.82 9.88 11.82
CA VAL A 61 44.11 9.47 13.21
C VAL A 61 43.92 7.95 13.34
N SER A 62 44.99 7.33 13.67
CA SER A 62 45.47 6.12 14.34
C SER A 62 44.51 5.19 15.04
N GLU A 63 44.89 3.91 14.86
CA GLU A 63 44.52 2.71 15.60
C GLU A 63 44.67 2.83 17.13
N ASP A 64 43.79 2.19 17.89
CA ASP A 64 44.17 1.56 19.15
C ASP A 64 43.35 0.28 19.40
N LYS A 65 44.06 -0.70 19.92
CA LYS A 65 43.69 -2.09 20.28
C LYS A 65 43.29 -2.18 21.73
N SER A 66 42.45 -3.15 22.05
CA SER A 66 42.44 -4.08 23.22
C SER A 66 40.97 -4.28 23.67
N GLU A 67 40.52 -5.37 24.19
CA GLU A 67 41.03 -6.67 24.66
C GLU A 67 39.79 -7.55 24.95
N GLU A 68 39.97 -8.84 24.81
CA GLU A 68 39.03 -9.92 25.16
C GLU A 68 38.74 -9.96 26.67
N THR A 69 37.52 -10.38 27.04
CA THR A 69 37.30 -11.21 28.23
C THR A 69 36.13 -12.16 28.05
N GLU A 70 36.45 -13.44 28.14
CA GLU A 70 35.58 -14.59 28.37
C GLU A 70 35.02 -14.60 29.80
N ALA A 71 33.85 -15.20 29.99
CA ALA A 71 33.45 -16.13 31.08
C ALA A 71 31.95 -16.36 31.00
N GLU A 72 31.57 -17.53 30.79
CA GLU A 72 31.32 -18.78 31.56
C GLU A 72 29.89 -18.95 32.08
N VAL A 73 29.21 -19.97 31.53
CA VAL A 73 28.62 -21.19 32.11
C VAL A 73 27.33 -21.09 32.95
N ALA A 74 26.32 -21.70 32.37
CA ALA A 74 25.36 -22.71 32.86
C ALA A 74 24.60 -22.50 34.19
N GLU A 75 23.29 -22.80 34.16
CA GLU A 75 22.66 -23.91 34.90
C GLU A 75 21.15 -24.00 34.55
N GLU A 76 20.71 -25.23 34.26
CA GLU A 76 19.31 -25.66 34.24
C GLU A 76 18.74 -25.75 35.65
N PRO A 77 17.44 -25.64 35.86
CA PRO A 77 16.80 -26.20 37.04
C PRO A 77 15.75 -27.27 36.74
N GLU A 78 15.99 -28.34 37.34
CA GLU A 78 15.22 -29.43 37.93
C GLU A 78 13.68 -29.48 37.75
N GLU A 79 13.31 -30.70 37.40
CA GLU A 79 12.03 -31.39 37.46
C GLU A 79 11.42 -31.40 38.88
N LEU A 80 10.13 -31.02 39.05
CA LEU A 80 9.40 -31.30 40.28
C LEU A 80 8.24 -32.27 40.05
N GLN A 81 8.35 -33.38 40.76
CA GLN A 81 7.49 -34.55 40.75
C GLN A 81 6.07 -34.28 41.27
N LYS A 82 5.13 -34.95 40.62
CA LYS A 82 3.74 -35.16 41.03
C LYS A 82 3.63 -36.10 42.25
N THR A 83 2.92 -35.68 43.28
CA THR A 83 2.34 -36.58 44.29
C THR A 83 0.83 -36.60 44.11
N THR A 84 0.33 -37.79 43.90
CA THR A 84 -1.12 -38.14 43.91
C THR A 84 -1.48 -38.67 45.30
N GLU A 85 -2.56 -38.14 45.89
CA GLU A 85 -3.33 -38.79 46.95
C GLU A 85 -4.80 -38.93 46.56
N PRO A 86 -5.52 -39.99 47.00
CA PRO A 86 -6.82 -40.36 46.54
C PRO A 86 -7.93 -39.77 47.46
N VAL A 87 -8.94 -39.15 46.87
CA VAL A 87 -10.17 -38.74 47.59
C VAL A 87 -11.27 -39.73 47.34
N THR A 88 -11.79 -40.20 48.44
CA THR A 88 -12.88 -41.19 48.63
C THR A 88 -14.22 -40.68 48.04
N GLU A 89 -14.90 -41.58 47.32
CA GLU A 89 -16.27 -41.43 46.86
C GLU A 89 -17.26 -41.42 48.01
N GLU A 90 -18.07 -40.34 48.07
CA GLU A 90 -19.34 -40.36 48.80
C GLU A 90 -20.50 -40.31 47.80
N ARG A 91 -21.19 -41.43 47.71
CA ARG A 91 -22.30 -41.70 46.80
C ARG A 91 -23.58 -41.10 47.41
N THR A 92 -24.03 -39.99 46.86
CA THR A 92 -25.39 -39.51 47.07
C THR A 92 -26.23 -39.73 45.82
N GLU A 93 -27.18 -40.63 45.91
CA GLU A 93 -28.20 -40.83 44.89
C GLU A 93 -29.08 -39.58 44.78
N LYS A 94 -28.93 -38.85 43.65
CA LYS A 94 -29.89 -37.85 43.19
C LYS A 94 -30.65 -38.37 41.99
N ALA A 95 -31.97 -38.25 42.08
CA ALA A 95 -32.96 -38.67 41.09
C ALA A 95 -32.53 -38.25 39.67
N SER A 96 -32.58 -39.22 38.77
CA SER A 96 -32.38 -39.06 37.34
C SER A 96 -33.47 -38.13 36.76
N GLU A 97 -33.16 -36.84 36.63
CA GLU A 97 -33.84 -36.02 35.66
C GLU A 97 -33.47 -36.54 34.26
N ARG A 98 -34.45 -37.06 33.58
CA ARG A 98 -34.40 -37.50 32.19
C ARG A 98 -34.02 -36.29 31.33
N LYS A 99 -32.73 -36.08 31.09
CA LYS A 99 -32.26 -35.12 30.08
C LYS A 99 -32.87 -35.53 28.75
N THR A 100 -33.90 -34.82 28.32
CA THR A 100 -34.38 -34.86 26.94
C THR A 100 -33.17 -34.61 26.04
N GLN A 101 -32.84 -35.56 25.17
CA GLN A 101 -31.87 -35.34 24.10
C GLN A 101 -32.25 -34.04 23.37
N PRO A 102 -31.29 -33.14 23.10
CA PRO A 102 -31.59 -31.95 22.33
C PRO A 102 -32.23 -32.39 21.01
N ALA A 103 -33.38 -31.82 20.67
CA ALA A 103 -34.00 -32.02 19.38
C ALA A 103 -32.93 -31.77 18.30
N ASN A 104 -32.84 -32.66 17.29
CA ASN A 104 -31.90 -32.55 16.19
C ASN A 104 -32.37 -31.38 15.29
N ARG A 105 -32.01 -30.15 15.64
CA ARG A 105 -32.39 -28.94 14.89
C ARG A 105 -31.46 -28.77 13.68
N THR A 106 -32.00 -28.28 12.58
CA THR A 106 -31.21 -27.99 11.38
C THR A 106 -30.48 -26.68 11.58
N PRO A 107 -29.11 -26.64 11.47
CA PRO A 107 -28.37 -25.42 11.55
C PRO A 107 -28.65 -24.49 10.36
N VAL A 108 -28.78 -23.20 10.61
CA VAL A 108 -29.01 -22.16 9.59
C VAL A 108 -28.09 -21.00 9.85
N SER A 109 -27.28 -20.63 8.83
CA SER A 109 -26.41 -19.48 8.84
C SER A 109 -26.46 -18.78 7.48
N VAL A 110 -25.92 -17.56 7.41
CA VAL A 110 -25.59 -16.93 6.14
C VAL A 110 -24.29 -17.48 5.59
N ALA A 111 -24.08 -17.29 4.31
CA ALA A 111 -22.81 -17.58 3.63
C ALA A 111 -22.29 -16.32 2.92
N GLU A 112 -21.01 -16.34 2.53
CA GLU A 112 -20.38 -15.32 1.72
C GLU A 112 -20.55 -13.90 2.27
N VAL A 113 -20.45 -13.72 3.59
CA VAL A 113 -20.46 -12.37 4.19
C VAL A 113 -19.29 -11.57 3.65
N GLN A 114 -19.58 -10.44 3.02
CA GLN A 114 -18.60 -9.50 2.48
C GLN A 114 -18.89 -8.11 3.00
N ALA A 115 -17.83 -7.31 3.16
CA ALA A 115 -17.95 -5.90 3.46
C ALA A 115 -16.89 -5.14 2.68
N GLN A 116 -17.27 -4.00 2.10
CA GLN A 116 -16.38 -3.19 1.28
C GLN A 116 -16.74 -1.70 1.39
N ARG A 117 -15.73 -0.85 1.24
CA ARG A 117 -15.94 0.59 1.19
C ARG A 117 -16.89 0.95 0.04
N ASN A 118 -17.91 1.72 0.33
CA ASN A 118 -18.77 2.36 -0.67
C ASN A 118 -18.30 3.80 -0.93
N THR A 119 -18.20 4.60 0.14
CA THR A 119 -17.67 5.98 0.14
C THR A 119 -16.77 6.18 1.36
N ALA A 120 -16.19 7.38 1.55
CA ALA A 120 -15.40 7.71 2.74
C ALA A 120 -16.22 7.60 4.05
N ASP A 121 -17.53 7.69 3.96
CA ASP A 121 -18.48 7.67 5.08
C ASP A 121 -19.46 6.50 5.03
N SER A 122 -19.23 5.47 4.20
CA SER A 122 -20.13 4.32 4.15
C SER A 122 -19.47 3.02 3.70
N ILE A 123 -20.00 1.89 4.21
CA ILE A 123 -19.56 0.53 3.91
C ILE A 123 -20.77 -0.29 3.47
N ASN A 124 -20.65 -0.99 2.35
CA ASN A 124 -21.62 -1.96 1.88
C ASN A 124 -21.33 -3.32 2.53
N VAL A 125 -22.34 -3.92 3.14
CA VAL A 125 -22.28 -5.27 3.68
C VAL A 125 -23.25 -6.16 2.91
N SER A 126 -22.76 -7.27 2.37
CA SER A 126 -23.55 -8.21 1.58
C SER A 126 -23.36 -9.65 2.04
N TRP A 127 -24.36 -10.49 1.76
CA TRP A 127 -24.35 -11.92 2.13
C TRP A 127 -25.27 -12.72 1.22
N THR A 128 -25.10 -14.04 1.20
CA THR A 128 -26.01 -14.99 0.58
C THR A 128 -26.62 -15.91 1.63
N ASN A 129 -27.76 -16.53 1.33
CA ASN A 129 -28.35 -17.57 2.15
C ASN A 129 -29.10 -18.59 1.29
N GLU A 130 -28.67 -19.84 1.35
CA GLU A 130 -29.34 -20.96 0.65
C GLU A 130 -30.65 -21.43 1.32
N MET A 131 -30.86 -21.04 2.57
CA MET A 131 -31.99 -21.47 3.39
C MET A 131 -32.99 -20.35 3.73
N ASP A 132 -33.21 -19.39 2.85
CA ASP A 132 -34.09 -18.23 3.04
C ASP A 132 -35.51 -18.60 3.51
N GLY A 133 -36.04 -19.76 3.07
CA GLY A 133 -37.34 -20.26 3.50
C GLY A 133 -37.49 -20.45 5.02
N CYS A 134 -36.39 -20.63 5.74
CA CYS A 134 -36.32 -20.86 7.18
C CYS A 134 -36.05 -19.61 8.00
N VAL A 135 -35.54 -18.53 7.34
CA VAL A 135 -35.15 -17.27 7.99
C VAL A 135 -36.33 -16.30 8.05
N SER A 136 -36.54 -15.68 9.20
CA SER A 136 -37.49 -14.57 9.38
C SER A 136 -36.83 -13.23 9.16
N ARG A 137 -35.60 -13.07 9.68
CA ARG A 137 -34.82 -11.81 9.61
C ARG A 137 -33.32 -12.06 9.54
N TYR A 138 -32.63 -11.08 8.95
CA TYR A 138 -31.18 -10.91 9.03
C TYR A 138 -30.86 -9.73 9.95
N VAL A 139 -29.92 -9.92 10.87
CA VAL A 139 -29.43 -8.89 11.79
C VAL A 139 -27.98 -8.61 11.48
N VAL A 140 -27.73 -7.47 10.82
CA VAL A 140 -26.39 -7.01 10.52
C VAL A 140 -25.83 -6.25 11.72
N GLN A 141 -24.66 -6.66 12.17
CA GLN A 141 -23.99 -6.08 13.33
C GLN A 141 -22.58 -5.69 12.99
N LYS A 142 -22.08 -4.64 13.66
CA LYS A 142 -20.68 -4.22 13.60
C LYS A 142 -20.07 -4.05 14.97
N ARG A 143 -18.75 -4.16 15.05
CA ARG A 143 -17.95 -3.69 16.18
C ARG A 143 -16.69 -3.01 15.66
N LYS A 144 -16.23 -2.00 16.38
CA LYS A 144 -15.01 -1.28 16.02
C LYS A 144 -13.80 -2.19 16.19
N ALA A 145 -12.89 -2.15 15.23
CA ALA A 145 -11.71 -3.02 15.15
C ALA A 145 -10.42 -2.19 14.97
N MET A 146 -10.16 -1.31 15.96
CA MET A 146 -8.99 -0.43 15.99
C MET A 146 -7.95 -0.92 17.00
N ARG A 147 -6.67 -0.62 16.77
CA ARG A 147 -5.51 -1.08 17.55
C ARG A 147 -5.64 -0.89 19.05
N ASN A 148 -6.13 0.24 19.48
CA ASN A 148 -6.14 0.64 20.89
C ASN A 148 -7.52 0.48 21.55
N GLU A 149 -8.46 -0.18 20.91
CA GLU A 149 -9.78 -0.41 21.45
C GLU A 149 -9.87 -1.84 21.98
N ASN A 150 -10.23 -2.00 23.26
CA ASN A 150 -10.62 -3.28 23.81
C ASN A 150 -11.82 -3.80 23.02
N ALA A 151 -12.02 -5.12 23.01
CA ALA A 151 -13.12 -5.77 22.29
C ALA A 151 -14.44 -5.03 22.56
N VAL A 152 -14.88 -4.23 21.59
CA VAL A 152 -16.14 -3.48 21.67
C VAL A 152 -17.29 -4.44 21.44
N GLU A 153 -18.39 -4.24 22.16
CA GLU A 153 -19.60 -5.03 21.95
C GLU A 153 -20.17 -4.85 20.53
N TRP A 154 -20.82 -5.87 20.03
CA TRP A 154 -21.53 -5.82 18.78
C TRP A 154 -22.70 -4.84 18.84
N THR A 155 -22.81 -3.94 17.90
CA THR A 155 -23.93 -3.01 17.72
C THR A 155 -24.70 -3.36 16.46
N GLU A 156 -26.04 -3.29 16.56
CA GLU A 156 -26.91 -3.52 15.40
C GLU A 156 -26.80 -2.35 14.42
N VAL A 157 -26.56 -2.67 13.14
CA VAL A 157 -26.53 -1.72 12.01
C VAL A 157 -27.89 -1.71 11.32
N ALA A 158 -28.40 -2.91 11.06
CA ALA A 158 -29.68 -3.08 10.35
C ALA A 158 -30.36 -4.38 10.74
N ARG A 159 -31.68 -4.37 10.67
CA ARG A 159 -32.55 -5.55 10.81
C ARG A 159 -33.43 -5.65 9.58
N VAL A 160 -33.26 -6.70 8.80
CA VAL A 160 -33.88 -6.86 7.47
C VAL A 160 -34.81 -8.09 7.48
N ASP A 161 -36.09 -7.92 7.19
CA ASP A 161 -37.04 -9.02 7.05
C ASP A 161 -36.72 -9.83 5.77
N ALA A 162 -36.47 -11.13 5.89
CA ALA A 162 -36.06 -11.98 4.77
C ALA A 162 -37.03 -11.98 3.58
N GLY A 163 -38.33 -11.79 3.84
CA GLY A 163 -39.37 -11.72 2.80
C GLY A 163 -39.49 -10.37 2.09
N LEU A 164 -38.86 -9.32 2.60
CA LEU A 164 -38.93 -7.94 2.07
C LEU A 164 -37.57 -7.45 1.56
N ALA A 165 -36.49 -8.19 1.81
CA ALA A 165 -35.15 -7.81 1.40
C ALA A 165 -35.01 -7.85 -0.13
N GLU A 166 -34.53 -6.76 -0.69
CA GLU A 166 -34.14 -6.71 -2.10
C GLU A 166 -32.89 -7.57 -2.33
N GLN A 167 -32.96 -8.46 -3.31
CA GLN A 167 -31.82 -9.27 -3.75
C GLN A 167 -31.38 -8.79 -5.13
N THR A 168 -30.09 -8.66 -5.29
CA THR A 168 -29.47 -8.51 -6.60
C THR A 168 -28.61 -9.74 -6.86
N ASP A 169 -28.93 -10.49 -7.90
CA ASP A 169 -28.24 -11.74 -8.26
C ASP A 169 -28.17 -12.79 -7.11
N GLY A 170 -29.20 -12.85 -6.26
CA GLY A 170 -29.27 -13.76 -5.12
C GLY A 170 -28.48 -13.31 -3.89
N GLN A 171 -27.95 -12.09 -3.89
CA GLN A 171 -27.20 -11.50 -2.81
C GLN A 171 -28.03 -10.40 -2.11
N TYR A 172 -28.05 -10.45 -0.79
CA TYR A 172 -28.58 -9.36 0.04
C TYR A 172 -27.50 -8.31 0.25
N MET A 173 -27.89 -7.04 0.37
CA MET A 173 -26.96 -5.94 0.64
C MET A 173 -27.63 -4.85 1.47
N ILE A 174 -26.85 -4.27 2.39
CA ILE A 174 -27.19 -3.02 3.07
C ILE A 174 -26.00 -2.06 2.99
N THR A 175 -26.26 -0.78 3.13
CA THR A 175 -25.22 0.25 3.29
C THR A 175 -25.24 0.75 4.74
N ASP A 176 -24.12 0.59 5.43
CA ASP A 176 -23.84 1.18 6.74
C ASP A 176 -23.26 2.59 6.54
N VAL A 177 -24.01 3.61 6.96
CA VAL A 177 -23.52 5.00 6.95
C VAL A 177 -22.80 5.28 8.26
N LEU A 178 -21.55 5.74 8.15
CA LEU A 178 -20.68 6.00 9.29
C LEU A 178 -20.88 7.42 9.81
N ASP A 179 -20.61 7.62 11.09
CA ASP A 179 -20.75 8.94 11.74
C ASP A 179 -19.61 9.92 11.36
N SER A 180 -18.57 9.44 10.68
CA SER A 180 -17.38 10.21 10.32
C SER A 180 -16.70 9.65 9.08
N ASP A 181 -16.04 10.53 8.32
CA ASP A 181 -15.13 10.21 7.22
C ASP A 181 -13.69 9.92 7.66
N GLN A 182 -13.40 10.03 8.97
CA GLN A 182 -12.08 9.70 9.50
C GLN A 182 -11.78 8.21 9.35
N PRO A 183 -10.50 7.83 9.11
CA PRO A 183 -10.11 6.43 8.97
C PRO A 183 -10.60 5.57 10.12
N VAL A 184 -11.42 4.58 9.81
CA VAL A 184 -11.97 3.63 10.78
C VAL A 184 -12.11 2.25 10.15
N ARG A 185 -11.95 1.21 10.97
CA ARG A 185 -12.19 -0.17 10.58
C ARG A 185 -13.20 -0.82 11.52
N TYR A 186 -14.10 -1.58 10.94
CA TYR A 186 -15.08 -2.38 11.66
C TYR A 186 -14.94 -3.86 11.29
N GLU A 187 -15.37 -4.71 12.19
CA GLU A 187 -15.69 -6.10 11.94
C GLU A 187 -17.22 -6.22 11.82
N TYR A 188 -17.69 -6.81 10.73
CA TYR A 188 -19.10 -7.02 10.42
C TYR A 188 -19.45 -8.48 10.49
N ARG A 189 -20.67 -8.78 10.97
CA ARG A 189 -21.29 -10.10 10.87
C ARG A 189 -22.76 -9.98 10.56
N VAL A 190 -23.32 -11.06 10.00
CA VAL A 190 -24.77 -11.19 9.75
C VAL A 190 -25.28 -12.40 10.50
N GLN A 191 -26.21 -12.19 11.40
CA GLN A 191 -26.90 -13.24 12.14
C GLN A 191 -28.30 -13.47 11.56
N VAL A 192 -28.82 -14.70 11.71
CA VAL A 192 -30.17 -15.06 11.28
C VAL A 192 -31.10 -15.19 12.47
N GLU A 193 -32.34 -14.72 12.34
CA GLU A 193 -33.48 -15.12 13.17
C GLU A 193 -34.32 -16.12 12.39
N VAL A 194 -34.53 -17.29 12.93
CA VAL A 194 -35.29 -18.36 12.25
C VAL A 194 -36.78 -18.26 12.49
N LYS A 195 -37.58 -18.78 11.57
CA LYS A 195 -39.07 -18.81 11.70
C LYS A 195 -39.58 -19.76 12.76
N ASP A 196 -38.86 -20.86 13.01
CA ASP A 196 -39.23 -21.90 13.99
C ASP A 196 -37.96 -22.40 14.71
N GLU A 197 -37.73 -21.92 15.92
CA GLU A 197 -36.59 -22.31 16.78
C GLU A 197 -36.62 -23.77 17.23
N LYS A 198 -37.75 -24.46 17.11
CA LYS A 198 -37.85 -25.90 17.42
C LYS A 198 -37.28 -26.76 16.30
N GLN A 199 -37.34 -26.26 15.05
CA GLN A 199 -36.89 -26.97 13.87
C GLN A 199 -35.48 -26.51 13.43
N TYR A 200 -35.16 -25.24 13.61
CA TYR A 200 -33.94 -24.62 13.12
C TYR A 200 -33.09 -24.04 14.26
N GLU A 201 -31.78 -24.07 14.09
CA GLU A 201 -30.78 -23.51 15.03
C GLU A 201 -29.94 -22.45 14.34
N PRO A 202 -30.06 -21.16 14.73
CA PRO A 202 -29.20 -20.13 14.23
C PRO A 202 -27.72 -20.45 14.50
N GLN A 203 -26.88 -20.33 13.47
CA GLN A 203 -25.42 -20.47 13.55
C GLN A 203 -24.76 -19.18 13.16
N ASP A 204 -23.54 -18.96 13.66
CA ASP A 204 -22.73 -17.84 13.27
C ASP A 204 -22.18 -18.05 11.84
N GLY A 205 -22.43 -17.12 10.94
CA GLY A 205 -21.94 -17.12 9.55
C GLY A 205 -20.51 -16.61 9.40
N GLY A 206 -19.83 -16.33 10.52
CA GLY A 206 -18.50 -15.70 10.51
C GLY A 206 -18.57 -14.17 10.46
N SER A 207 -17.40 -13.56 10.46
CA SER A 207 -17.26 -12.12 10.40
C SER A 207 -16.20 -11.69 9.38
N VAL A 208 -16.27 -10.44 8.93
CA VAL A 208 -15.37 -9.86 7.94
C VAL A 208 -14.94 -8.45 8.37
N LEU A 209 -13.66 -8.14 8.14
CA LEU A 209 -13.13 -6.80 8.37
C LEU A 209 -13.39 -5.90 7.16
N ALA A 210 -13.76 -4.65 7.41
CA ALA A 210 -13.82 -3.61 6.40
C ALA A 210 -13.49 -2.24 6.99
N SER A 211 -12.83 -1.41 6.20
CA SER A 211 -12.52 -0.02 6.54
C SER A 211 -13.12 0.95 5.52
N ASN A 212 -13.19 2.20 5.91
CA ASN A 212 -13.65 3.28 5.03
C ASN A 212 -12.52 3.94 4.24
N ILE A 213 -11.31 3.41 4.27
CA ILE A 213 -10.19 3.91 3.47
C ILE A 213 -10.08 3.20 2.12
N MET A 214 -9.52 3.88 1.13
CA MET A 214 -9.24 3.38 -0.21
C MET A 214 -7.80 3.70 -0.59
N ILE A 215 -7.04 2.70 -1.02
CA ILE A 215 -5.66 2.86 -1.46
C ILE A 215 -5.59 2.75 -2.99
N CYS A 216 -5.08 3.78 -3.65
CA CYS A 216 -4.64 3.67 -5.04
C CYS A 216 -3.20 3.18 -5.07
N ILE A 217 -2.98 1.94 -5.47
CA ILE A 217 -1.64 1.35 -5.61
C ILE A 217 -1.15 1.58 -7.04
N ASP A 218 0.02 2.18 -7.18
CA ASP A 218 0.67 2.40 -8.46
C ASP A 218 1.91 1.50 -8.58
N PRO A 219 1.83 0.38 -9.32
CA PRO A 219 3.04 -0.38 -9.66
C PRO A 219 3.92 0.48 -10.55
N GLY A 220 5.06 0.95 -10.05
CA GLY A 220 5.94 1.84 -10.78
C GLY A 220 6.34 1.29 -12.14
N HIS A 221 6.60 2.16 -13.10
CA HIS A 221 7.00 1.83 -14.47
C HIS A 221 5.96 0.97 -15.24
N TYR A 222 6.43 0.16 -16.19
CA TYR A 222 5.68 -0.85 -16.97
C TYR A 222 6.59 -2.05 -17.25
N ALA A 223 6.03 -3.20 -17.64
CA ALA A 223 6.81 -4.41 -17.88
C ALA A 223 7.72 -4.29 -19.12
N GLY A 224 8.79 -5.08 -19.12
CA GLY A 224 9.76 -5.12 -20.17
C GLY A 224 10.88 -4.09 -20.00
N LYS A 225 11.48 -3.65 -21.10
CA LYS A 225 12.55 -2.65 -21.06
C LYS A 225 12.02 -1.33 -20.53
N ASN A 226 12.45 -0.99 -19.32
CA ASN A 226 12.28 0.32 -18.76
C ASN A 226 13.64 1.03 -18.79
N GLU A 227 13.78 2.04 -19.63
CA GLU A 227 15.03 2.78 -19.82
C GLU A 227 15.55 3.46 -18.54
N VAL A 228 14.69 3.60 -17.54
CA VAL A 228 15.03 4.27 -16.28
C VAL A 228 15.65 3.31 -15.25
N THR A 229 15.45 2.00 -15.40
CA THR A 229 15.89 1.02 -14.37
C THR A 229 17.31 0.56 -14.52
N GLY A 230 17.85 0.55 -15.76
CA GLY A 230 19.23 0.21 -16.05
C GLY A 230 19.70 -1.20 -15.66
N SER A 231 18.78 -2.06 -15.21
CA SER A 231 19.13 -3.37 -14.64
C SER A 231 18.64 -4.59 -15.43
N GLU A 232 17.98 -4.40 -16.57
CA GLU A 232 17.45 -5.49 -17.39
C GLU A 232 18.54 -6.44 -17.88
N SER A 233 19.74 -5.93 -18.18
CA SER A 233 20.90 -6.74 -18.56
C SER A 233 21.35 -7.70 -17.45
N TYR A 234 20.93 -7.47 -16.21
CA TYR A 234 21.22 -8.31 -15.05
C TYR A 234 20.05 -9.21 -14.66
N GLY A 235 19.04 -9.34 -15.53
CA GLY A 235 17.88 -10.19 -15.32
C GLY A 235 16.84 -9.64 -14.33
N TYR A 236 16.86 -8.33 -14.09
CA TYR A 236 15.90 -7.64 -13.23
C TYR A 236 15.19 -6.53 -14.01
N ALA A 237 13.88 -6.52 -14.00
CA ALA A 237 13.05 -5.45 -14.51
C ALA A 237 12.19 -4.88 -13.38
N GLU A 238 12.41 -3.63 -13.00
CA GLU A 238 11.68 -3.00 -11.90
C GLU A 238 10.19 -2.99 -12.14
N GLY A 239 9.75 -2.69 -13.38
CA GLY A 239 8.33 -2.69 -13.71
C GLY A 239 7.62 -4.03 -13.52
N ASP A 240 8.30 -5.16 -13.71
CA ASP A 240 7.75 -6.50 -13.44
C ASP A 240 7.70 -6.79 -11.94
N PHE A 241 8.75 -6.40 -11.23
CA PHE A 241 8.83 -6.54 -9.78
C PHE A 241 7.74 -5.74 -9.07
N THR A 242 7.58 -4.45 -9.41
CA THR A 242 6.58 -3.57 -8.78
C THR A 242 5.15 -4.05 -9.00
N LEU A 243 4.86 -4.67 -10.17
CA LEU A 243 3.55 -5.30 -10.42
C LEU A 243 3.32 -6.51 -9.51
N LYS A 244 4.35 -7.33 -9.29
CA LYS A 244 4.27 -8.51 -8.39
C LYS A 244 3.96 -8.06 -6.95
N VAL A 245 4.72 -7.11 -6.41
CA VAL A 245 4.51 -6.58 -5.05
C VAL A 245 3.13 -5.92 -4.92
N ALA A 246 2.75 -5.04 -5.85
CA ALA A 246 1.47 -4.34 -5.80
C ALA A 246 0.26 -5.29 -5.87
N THR A 247 0.38 -6.39 -6.63
CA THR A 247 -0.68 -7.39 -6.74
C THR A 247 -0.86 -8.15 -5.44
N ALA A 248 0.22 -8.57 -4.80
CA ALA A 248 0.20 -9.23 -3.49
C ALA A 248 -0.30 -8.26 -2.41
N LEU A 249 0.22 -7.03 -2.37
CA LEU A 249 -0.20 -6.00 -1.43
C LEU A 249 -1.72 -5.73 -1.49
N LYS A 250 -2.29 -5.67 -2.69
CA LYS A 250 -3.73 -5.51 -2.86
C LYS A 250 -4.52 -6.64 -2.20
N SER A 251 -4.06 -7.90 -2.33
CA SER A 251 -4.69 -9.06 -1.68
C SER A 251 -4.58 -8.97 -0.16
N ASP A 252 -3.37 -8.73 0.36
CA ASP A 252 -3.10 -8.70 1.80
C ASP A 252 -3.85 -7.57 2.51
N LEU A 253 -3.92 -6.39 1.89
CA LEU A 253 -4.71 -5.27 2.41
C LEU A 253 -6.17 -5.66 2.59
N LYS A 254 -6.76 -6.39 1.62
CA LYS A 254 -8.15 -6.81 1.69
C LYS A 254 -8.34 -7.95 2.67
N GLU A 255 -7.59 -9.03 2.51
CA GLU A 255 -7.82 -10.29 3.21
C GLU A 255 -7.44 -10.23 4.69
N ILE A 256 -6.33 -9.54 5.01
CA ILE A 256 -5.80 -9.47 6.38
C ILE A 256 -6.36 -8.27 7.13
N TYR A 257 -6.47 -7.10 6.46
CA TYR A 257 -6.76 -5.84 7.13
C TYR A 257 -8.12 -5.23 6.82
N GLY A 258 -8.87 -5.78 5.84
CA GLY A 258 -10.16 -5.23 5.41
C GLY A 258 -10.05 -3.87 4.74
N ILE A 259 -8.91 -3.59 4.08
CA ILE A 259 -8.64 -2.34 3.38
C ILE A 259 -8.87 -2.54 1.89
N ASP A 260 -9.77 -1.74 1.31
CA ASP A 260 -10.02 -1.77 -0.13
C ASP A 260 -8.94 -0.99 -0.89
N SER A 261 -8.55 -1.54 -2.04
CA SER A 261 -7.55 -0.93 -2.91
C SER A 261 -7.79 -1.25 -4.39
N TYR A 262 -7.23 -0.42 -5.25
CA TYR A 262 -7.20 -0.64 -6.69
C TYR A 262 -5.85 -0.19 -7.25
N MET A 263 -5.57 -0.59 -8.49
CA MET A 263 -4.25 -0.39 -9.07
C MET A 263 -4.34 0.48 -10.34
N THR A 264 -3.30 1.27 -10.60
CA THR A 264 -3.17 2.05 -11.85
C THR A 264 -2.95 1.15 -13.07
N ARG A 265 -2.38 -0.04 -12.86
CA ARG A 265 -2.27 -1.12 -13.85
C ARG A 265 -2.32 -2.49 -13.17
N THR A 266 -2.87 -3.48 -13.87
CA THR A 266 -2.97 -4.88 -13.44
C THR A 266 -2.23 -5.83 -14.37
N THR A 267 -1.56 -5.30 -15.37
CA THR A 267 -0.78 -6.04 -16.38
C THR A 267 0.58 -5.35 -16.58
N GLY A 268 1.40 -5.91 -17.44
CA GLY A 268 2.67 -5.29 -17.84
C GLY A 268 2.51 -3.95 -18.56
N THR A 269 1.31 -3.61 -19.03
CA THR A 269 1.01 -2.36 -19.72
C THR A 269 0.22 -1.43 -18.80
N ILE A 270 0.54 -0.14 -18.86
CA ILE A 270 -0.26 0.94 -18.26
C ILE A 270 -0.82 1.84 -19.37
N THR A 271 -2.09 2.23 -19.23
CA THR A 271 -2.74 3.20 -20.13
C THR A 271 -3.64 4.12 -19.31
N LEU A 272 -3.33 5.40 -19.28
CA LEU A 272 -4.09 6.44 -18.58
C LEU A 272 -4.24 7.65 -19.49
N GLY A 273 -5.43 8.25 -19.53
CA GLY A 273 -5.70 9.43 -20.36
C GLY A 273 -5.43 9.25 -21.87
N GLY A 274 -5.41 8.00 -22.37
CA GLY A 274 -5.07 7.68 -23.75
C GLY A 274 -3.56 7.53 -24.03
N TYR A 275 -2.70 7.71 -23.02
CA TYR A 275 -1.24 7.53 -23.13
C TYR A 275 -0.83 6.18 -22.56
N THR A 276 0.14 5.53 -23.20
CA THR A 276 0.54 4.15 -22.86
C THR A 276 2.04 4.07 -22.62
N ASN A 277 2.44 3.35 -21.55
CA ASN A 277 3.84 2.98 -21.23
C ASN A 277 4.81 4.19 -21.28
N LEU A 278 5.82 4.13 -22.17
CA LEU A 278 6.85 5.15 -22.29
C LEU A 278 6.29 6.55 -22.55
N ASN A 279 5.22 6.68 -23.36
CA ASN A 279 4.62 7.98 -23.63
C ASN A 279 3.93 8.56 -22.38
N LEU A 280 3.31 7.70 -21.57
CA LEU A 280 2.76 8.10 -20.29
C LEU A 280 3.88 8.56 -19.35
N ASP A 281 4.92 7.73 -19.16
CA ASP A 281 5.98 8.00 -18.17
C ASP A 281 6.84 9.21 -18.54
N ARG A 282 7.10 9.46 -19.83
CA ARG A 282 7.91 10.60 -20.27
C ARG A 282 7.19 11.93 -20.30
N ALA A 283 5.94 11.96 -20.70
CA ALA A 283 5.22 13.21 -20.98
C ALA A 283 4.01 13.47 -20.08
N HIS A 284 3.44 12.43 -19.47
CA HIS A 284 2.16 12.51 -18.78
C HIS A 284 2.15 11.73 -17.46
N ILE A 285 3.30 11.59 -16.82
CA ILE A 285 3.48 10.74 -15.62
C ILE A 285 2.59 11.17 -14.44
N SER A 286 2.18 12.43 -14.37
CA SER A 286 1.25 12.93 -13.34
C SER A 286 -0.11 12.24 -13.37
N LEU A 287 -0.55 11.73 -14.53
CA LEU A 287 -1.80 10.98 -14.66
C LEU A 287 -1.86 9.74 -13.75
N ARG A 288 -0.70 9.16 -13.39
CA ARG A 288 -0.66 8.06 -12.42
C ARG A 288 -1.17 8.50 -11.04
N GLY A 289 -0.70 9.64 -10.54
CA GLY A 289 -1.15 10.21 -9.28
C GLY A 289 -2.57 10.78 -9.34
N GLU A 290 -2.94 11.42 -10.45
CA GLU A 290 -4.28 11.96 -10.69
C GLU A 290 -5.35 10.85 -10.70
N TYR A 291 -4.99 9.64 -11.13
CA TYR A 291 -5.87 8.46 -11.14
C TYR A 291 -6.39 8.10 -9.76
N ALA A 292 -5.72 8.51 -8.69
CA ALA A 292 -6.17 8.30 -7.31
C ALA A 292 -7.52 9.00 -7.00
N ALA A 293 -7.88 10.03 -7.76
CA ALA A 293 -9.17 10.71 -7.59
C ALA A 293 -10.37 9.90 -8.12
N GLU A 294 -10.16 8.90 -8.99
CA GLU A 294 -11.26 8.14 -9.61
C GLU A 294 -12.13 7.38 -8.60
N ARG A 295 -11.57 7.03 -7.46
CA ARG A 295 -12.28 6.33 -6.37
C ARG A 295 -12.14 7.03 -5.03
N ASP A 296 -11.89 8.33 -5.04
CA ASP A 296 -11.75 9.13 -3.83
C ASP A 296 -10.78 8.47 -2.84
N SER A 297 -9.54 8.25 -3.28
CA SER A 297 -8.54 7.51 -2.51
C SER A 297 -8.08 8.29 -1.28
N THR A 298 -7.92 7.57 -0.18
CA THR A 298 -7.33 8.10 1.05
C THR A 298 -5.81 8.27 0.92
N LEU A 299 -5.18 7.42 0.07
CA LEU A 299 -3.75 7.40 -0.16
C LEU A 299 -3.44 6.93 -1.58
N PHE A 300 -2.51 7.62 -2.25
CA PHE A 300 -1.80 7.14 -3.43
C PHE A 300 -0.45 6.54 -3.01
N LEU A 301 -0.17 5.30 -3.43
CA LEU A 301 1.03 4.56 -3.06
C LEU A 301 1.73 4.03 -4.31
N SER A 302 2.87 4.61 -4.68
CA SER A 302 3.69 4.14 -5.80
C SER A 302 4.82 3.24 -5.31
N ILE A 303 4.90 2.04 -5.88
CA ILE A 303 5.83 0.97 -5.50
C ILE A 303 7.04 1.01 -6.42
N HIS A 304 8.23 1.11 -5.84
CA HIS A 304 9.50 1.20 -6.55
C HIS A 304 10.65 0.44 -5.87
N THR A 305 11.74 0.29 -6.59
CA THR A 305 13.06 -0.01 -6.06
C THR A 305 14.05 1.03 -6.58
N ASN A 306 14.96 1.48 -5.72
CA ASN A 306 15.85 2.60 -6.01
C ASN A 306 17.09 2.16 -6.79
N ALA A 307 17.65 3.12 -7.52
CA ALA A 307 18.96 3.04 -8.18
C ALA A 307 19.82 4.25 -7.75
N ASN A 308 21.12 4.10 -7.75
CA ASN A 308 22.00 5.25 -7.67
C ASN A 308 22.02 5.98 -9.03
N GLU A 309 22.36 7.26 -9.03
CA GLU A 309 22.44 8.08 -10.25
C GLU A 309 23.44 7.48 -11.25
N GLU A 310 23.14 7.60 -12.56
CA GLU A 310 24.09 7.30 -13.61
C GLU A 310 25.34 8.17 -13.43
N ASN A 311 26.51 7.58 -13.62
CA ASN A 311 27.73 8.39 -13.65
C ASN A 311 27.72 9.31 -14.87
N ALA A 312 28.53 10.36 -14.83
CA ALA A 312 28.63 11.39 -15.89
C ALA A 312 28.94 10.84 -17.29
N ASN A 313 29.26 9.56 -17.43
CA ASN A 313 29.56 8.87 -18.68
C ASN A 313 28.40 8.00 -19.18
N GLY A 314 27.24 7.99 -18.53
CA GLY A 314 26.06 7.21 -18.92
C GLY A 314 26.22 5.69 -18.75
N TYR A 315 27.13 5.25 -17.89
CA TYR A 315 27.27 3.81 -17.58
C TYR A 315 26.20 3.35 -16.60
N ASP A 316 25.74 2.11 -16.79
CA ASP A 316 24.86 1.43 -15.88
C ASP A 316 25.42 1.42 -14.45
N THR A 317 24.67 2.00 -13.52
CA THR A 317 25.03 2.12 -12.11
C THR A 317 25.06 0.77 -11.38
N CYS A 318 24.53 -0.29 -11.98
CA CYS A 318 24.72 -1.66 -11.52
C CYS A 318 26.18 -2.12 -11.54
N LEU A 319 27.05 -1.46 -12.31
CA LEU A 319 28.50 -1.71 -12.29
C LEU A 319 29.20 -1.08 -11.08
N GLN A 320 28.61 -0.05 -10.47
CA GLN A 320 29.11 0.65 -9.30
C GLN A 320 27.98 0.83 -8.28
N PRO A 321 27.50 -0.24 -7.66
CA PRO A 321 26.41 -0.16 -6.70
C PRO A 321 26.81 0.67 -5.47
N VAL A 322 25.82 1.28 -4.81
CA VAL A 322 26.02 1.89 -3.50
C VAL A 322 26.43 0.83 -2.48
N SER A 323 27.16 1.25 -1.43
CA SER A 323 27.63 0.34 -0.39
C SER A 323 26.59 -0.05 0.65
N ILE A 324 25.50 0.75 0.76
CA ILE A 324 24.45 0.54 1.76
C ILE A 324 23.12 0.40 1.05
N ASN A 325 22.46 -0.76 1.25
CA ASN A 325 21.08 -0.95 0.88
C ASN A 325 20.18 -0.21 1.87
N LYS A 326 19.23 0.57 1.37
CA LYS A 326 18.32 1.34 2.22
C LYS A 326 16.96 1.49 1.55
N SER A 327 15.92 1.58 2.38
CA SER A 327 14.58 1.92 1.97
C SER A 327 14.35 3.41 2.14
N LEU A 328 13.64 4.04 1.21
CA LEU A 328 13.23 5.44 1.30
C LEU A 328 11.72 5.56 1.10
N VAL A 329 11.11 6.50 1.79
CA VAL A 329 9.70 6.84 1.57
C VAL A 329 9.61 8.31 1.19
N PHE A 330 9.32 8.58 -0.07
CA PHE A 330 9.05 9.94 -0.52
C PHE A 330 7.59 10.29 -0.25
N VAL A 331 7.36 11.45 0.34
CA VAL A 331 6.03 11.97 0.63
C VAL A 331 5.78 13.23 -0.20
N ASN A 332 4.54 13.41 -0.68
CA ASN A 332 4.15 14.66 -1.31
C ASN A 332 3.83 15.75 -0.28
N MET A 333 3.64 16.97 -0.75
CA MET A 333 3.34 18.14 0.11
C MET A 333 2.02 18.00 0.88
N VAL A 334 1.07 17.19 0.40
CA VAL A 334 -0.19 16.88 1.10
C VAL A 334 0.07 15.88 2.22
N ALA A 335 0.76 14.77 1.92
CA ALA A 335 1.13 13.73 2.89
C ALA A 335 1.99 14.28 4.03
N LYS A 336 2.95 15.16 3.73
CA LYS A 336 3.82 15.82 4.72
C LYS A 336 3.05 16.52 5.84
N LYS A 337 1.81 16.96 5.59
CA LYS A 337 0.98 17.68 6.54
C LYS A 337 0.03 16.79 7.37
N SER A 338 0.02 15.48 7.09
CA SER A 338 -0.87 14.52 7.75
C SER A 338 -0.08 13.61 8.69
N ASP A 339 -0.31 13.74 9.99
CA ASP A 339 0.32 12.87 10.99
C ASP A 339 -0.01 11.39 10.76
N THR A 340 -1.24 11.09 10.33
CA THR A 340 -1.66 9.72 9.99
C THR A 340 -0.85 9.17 8.83
N ILE A 341 -0.69 9.93 7.75
CA ILE A 341 0.07 9.47 6.58
C ILE A 341 1.57 9.41 6.88
N LEU A 342 2.10 10.30 7.71
CA LEU A 342 3.48 10.18 8.19
C LEU A 342 3.67 8.95 9.08
N SER A 343 2.66 8.59 9.89
CA SER A 343 2.67 7.32 10.64
C SER A 343 2.72 6.11 9.71
N VAL A 344 1.94 6.10 8.62
CA VAL A 344 2.02 5.08 7.54
C VAL A 344 3.42 5.04 6.94
N SER A 345 3.96 6.20 6.54
CA SER A 345 5.29 6.31 5.91
C SER A 345 6.40 5.77 6.81
N ASN A 346 6.36 6.13 8.09
CA ASN A 346 7.31 5.69 9.11
C ASN A 346 7.23 4.17 9.34
N ALA A 347 6.03 3.63 9.43
CA ALA A 347 5.80 2.21 9.68
C ALA A 347 6.26 1.34 8.50
N ILE A 348 5.93 1.74 7.26
CA ILE A 348 6.42 1.09 6.04
C ILE A 348 7.95 1.11 6.02
N GLY A 349 8.56 2.29 6.13
CA GLY A 349 10.01 2.43 6.05
C GLY A 349 10.76 1.66 7.14
N THR A 350 10.22 1.62 8.36
CA THR A 350 10.77 0.84 9.47
C THR A 350 10.69 -0.66 9.17
N GLY A 351 9.54 -1.14 8.69
CA GLY A 351 9.33 -2.55 8.33
C GLY A 351 10.29 -3.00 7.24
N LEU A 352 10.39 -2.25 6.15
CA LEU A 352 11.28 -2.54 5.02
C LEU A 352 12.76 -2.52 5.43
N THR A 353 13.16 -1.56 6.24
CA THR A 353 14.55 -1.47 6.74
C THR A 353 14.89 -2.67 7.59
N ARG A 354 13.97 -3.12 8.46
CA ARG A 354 14.14 -4.32 9.26
C ARG A 354 14.26 -5.58 8.40
N VAL A 355 13.37 -5.75 7.41
CA VAL A 355 13.44 -6.87 6.46
C VAL A 355 14.80 -6.90 5.76
N ASN A 356 15.29 -5.77 5.24
CA ASN A 356 16.60 -5.70 4.58
C ASN A 356 17.74 -6.05 5.53
N TYR A 357 17.67 -5.65 6.79
CA TYR A 357 18.68 -5.94 7.80
C TYR A 357 18.66 -7.44 8.21
N ASP A 358 17.50 -7.98 8.53
CA ASP A 358 17.30 -9.36 8.99
C ASP A 358 17.70 -10.38 7.90
N MET A 359 17.55 -10.02 6.63
CA MET A 359 18.01 -10.80 5.49
C MET A 359 19.50 -10.61 5.15
N GLY A 360 20.21 -9.81 5.90
CA GLY A 360 21.64 -9.52 5.66
C GLY A 360 21.89 -8.68 4.39
N LEU A 361 20.88 -8.02 3.86
CA LEU A 361 20.98 -7.15 2.68
C LEU A 361 21.37 -5.71 3.02
N SER A 362 21.36 -5.36 4.30
CA SER A 362 21.79 -4.05 4.80
C SER A 362 22.58 -4.23 6.10
N THR A 363 23.57 -3.38 6.33
CA THR A 363 24.29 -3.28 7.62
C THR A 363 23.61 -2.29 8.58
N VAL A 364 22.59 -1.57 8.12
CA VAL A 364 21.86 -0.58 8.92
C VAL A 364 20.44 -1.08 9.13
N GLY A 365 20.07 -1.32 10.39
CA GLY A 365 18.75 -1.83 10.79
C GLY A 365 17.79 -0.75 11.29
N GLU A 366 18.19 0.51 11.31
CA GLU A 366 17.37 1.63 11.79
C GLU A 366 16.84 2.48 10.64
N PHE A 367 15.54 2.78 10.69
CA PHE A 367 14.88 3.74 9.82
C PHE A 367 14.66 5.06 10.59
N ARG A 368 15.03 6.17 9.98
CA ARG A 368 14.84 7.49 10.55
C ARG A 368 13.40 7.94 10.35
N THR A 369 12.61 7.83 11.39
CA THR A 369 11.21 8.30 11.39
C THR A 369 11.12 9.82 11.34
N ALA A 370 10.02 10.35 10.80
CA ALA A 370 9.79 11.77 10.65
C ALA A 370 8.39 12.19 11.13
N THR A 371 8.30 13.44 11.59
CA THR A 371 7.06 14.19 11.80
C THR A 371 6.94 15.29 10.75
N ALA A 372 5.84 16.02 10.72
CA ALA A 372 5.66 17.16 9.79
C ALA A 372 6.81 18.18 9.86
N ASP A 373 7.36 18.41 11.06
CA ASP A 373 8.46 19.35 11.28
C ASP A 373 9.85 18.79 10.98
N THR A 374 9.99 17.45 10.95
CA THR A 374 11.29 16.77 10.83
C THR A 374 11.48 16.03 9.52
N VAL A 375 10.48 16.02 8.62
CA VAL A 375 10.64 15.48 7.25
C VAL A 375 11.77 16.22 6.55
N LEU A 376 12.75 15.44 6.07
CA LEU A 376 13.93 16.01 5.45
C LEU A 376 13.64 16.51 4.03
N GLU A 377 14.23 17.65 3.68
CA GLU A 377 14.37 18.06 2.27
C GLU A 377 15.37 17.13 1.56
N TRP A 378 15.20 16.96 0.24
CA TRP A 378 15.96 15.98 -0.55
C TRP A 378 17.48 16.06 -0.36
N THR A 379 18.07 17.23 -0.55
CA THR A 379 19.54 17.40 -0.50
C THR A 379 20.11 16.97 0.84
N LYS A 380 19.49 17.38 1.95
CA LYS A 380 19.92 17.01 3.29
C LYS A 380 19.72 15.52 3.54
N ALA A 381 18.55 14.97 3.17
CA ALA A 381 18.24 13.57 3.32
C ALA A 381 19.18 12.67 2.52
N TYR A 382 19.52 13.06 1.31
CA TYR A 382 20.45 12.31 0.48
C TYR A 382 21.83 12.19 1.15
N ASN A 383 22.39 13.29 1.60
CA ASN A 383 23.70 13.30 2.26
C ASN A 383 23.66 12.52 3.60
N ASP A 384 22.63 12.74 4.43
CA ASP A 384 22.47 12.04 5.70
C ASP A 384 22.22 10.53 5.48
N SER A 385 21.45 10.16 4.44
CA SER A 385 21.08 8.78 4.16
C SER A 385 22.20 7.94 3.52
N LEU A 386 23.25 8.56 3.01
CA LEU A 386 24.43 7.83 2.54
C LEU A 386 25.10 7.03 3.67
N ASN A 387 24.98 7.51 4.90
CA ASN A 387 25.67 6.95 6.06
C ASN A 387 24.74 6.36 7.14
N THR A 388 23.41 6.56 7.07
CA THR A 388 22.47 6.28 8.19
C THR A 388 21.26 5.48 7.77
N GLY A 389 21.21 4.72 6.80
CA GLY A 389 20.00 3.95 6.41
C GLY A 389 18.89 4.82 5.80
N GLY A 390 17.66 4.30 5.81
CA GLY A 390 16.50 4.93 5.19
C GLY A 390 15.83 6.03 6.00
N THR A 391 15.03 6.85 5.34
CA THR A 391 14.26 7.92 5.97
C THR A 391 13.06 8.34 5.13
N VAL A 392 12.15 9.11 5.74
CA VAL A 392 11.06 9.82 5.03
C VAL A 392 11.60 11.14 4.46
N VAL A 393 11.29 11.40 3.21
CA VAL A 393 11.79 12.55 2.44
C VAL A 393 10.65 13.26 1.72
N CYS A 394 10.67 14.59 1.72
CA CYS A 394 9.84 15.41 0.83
C CYS A 394 10.75 16.14 -0.16
N ARG A 395 10.63 15.81 -1.45
CA ARG A 395 11.42 16.48 -2.51
C ARG A 395 10.52 17.43 -3.28
N THR A 396 10.89 18.70 -3.29
CA THR A 396 10.19 19.75 -4.03
C THR A 396 11.16 20.54 -4.92
N ASP A 397 10.65 21.21 -5.93
CA ASP A 397 11.41 22.21 -6.70
C ASP A 397 11.20 23.65 -6.16
N GLY A 398 10.68 23.77 -4.93
CA GLY A 398 10.37 25.00 -4.23
C GLY A 398 8.93 25.48 -4.41
N LYS A 399 8.15 24.89 -5.32
CA LYS A 399 6.73 25.23 -5.56
C LYS A 399 5.81 24.01 -5.55
N GLU A 400 6.26 22.91 -6.12
CA GLU A 400 5.48 21.69 -6.30
C GLU A 400 6.34 20.45 -6.02
N ASP A 401 5.71 19.29 -5.91
CA ASP A 401 6.41 18.03 -5.74
C ASP A 401 7.29 17.74 -6.96
N TYR A 402 8.52 17.32 -6.71
CA TYR A 402 9.49 17.05 -7.76
C TYR A 402 9.08 15.86 -8.65
N TYR A 403 8.63 14.76 -8.02
CA TYR A 403 8.22 13.57 -8.76
C TYR A 403 6.85 13.74 -9.39
N GLY A 404 6.73 13.51 -10.71
CA GLY A 404 5.51 13.70 -11.45
C GLY A 404 4.31 12.92 -10.90
N VAL A 405 4.51 11.68 -10.45
CA VAL A 405 3.43 10.88 -9.83
C VAL A 405 2.93 11.52 -8.53
N LEU A 406 3.83 12.04 -7.69
CA LEU A 406 3.47 12.74 -6.44
C LEU A 406 2.79 14.08 -6.72
N ARG A 407 3.27 14.81 -7.73
CA ARG A 407 2.65 16.06 -8.19
C ARG A 407 1.23 15.83 -8.69
N GLY A 408 1.01 14.73 -9.43
CA GLY A 408 -0.33 14.33 -9.86
C GLY A 408 -1.28 14.09 -8.69
N ALA A 409 -0.87 13.31 -7.68
CA ALA A 409 -1.66 13.09 -6.47
C ALA A 409 -1.93 14.39 -5.70
N SER A 410 -0.91 15.26 -5.55
CA SER A 410 -1.07 16.57 -4.91
C SER A 410 -2.04 17.48 -5.65
N SER A 411 -2.06 17.44 -6.99
CA SER A 411 -2.94 18.28 -7.82
C SER A 411 -4.41 18.01 -7.58
N VAL A 412 -4.74 16.78 -7.15
CA VAL A 412 -6.10 16.35 -6.80
C VAL A 412 -6.33 16.28 -5.29
N GLY A 413 -5.40 16.80 -4.48
CA GLY A 413 -5.51 16.91 -3.03
C GLY A 413 -5.30 15.60 -2.26
N ILE A 414 -4.78 14.55 -2.91
CA ILE A 414 -4.59 13.23 -2.31
C ILE A 414 -3.16 13.09 -1.76
N PRO A 415 -2.99 12.63 -0.50
CA PRO A 415 -1.68 12.27 0.03
C PRO A 415 -1.03 11.19 -0.83
N GLY A 416 0.26 11.36 -1.18
CA GLY A 416 0.98 10.44 -2.05
C GLY A 416 2.31 10.02 -1.47
N LEU A 417 2.64 8.74 -1.65
CA LEU A 417 3.93 8.14 -1.30
C LEU A 417 4.57 7.50 -2.53
N ILE A 418 5.91 7.58 -2.63
CA ILE A 418 6.73 6.62 -3.38
C ILE A 418 7.50 5.82 -2.34
N VAL A 419 7.40 4.50 -2.41
CA VAL A 419 8.14 3.57 -1.54
C VAL A 419 9.26 2.92 -2.34
N GLU A 420 10.49 3.24 -1.96
CA GLU A 420 11.71 2.65 -2.50
C GLU A 420 12.17 1.54 -1.57
N HIS A 421 11.87 0.29 -1.93
CA HIS A 421 12.04 -0.89 -1.07
C HIS A 421 13.50 -1.22 -0.76
N GLY A 422 14.40 -0.90 -1.70
CA GLY A 422 15.83 -1.15 -1.60
C GLY A 422 16.54 -0.76 -2.88
N MET A 423 17.86 -0.88 -2.89
CA MET A 423 18.74 -0.46 -3.98
C MET A 423 18.95 -1.62 -4.97
N HIS A 424 18.18 -1.67 -6.07
CA HIS A 424 18.28 -2.76 -7.05
C HIS A 424 19.61 -2.75 -7.85
N THR A 425 20.42 -1.71 -7.72
CA THR A 425 21.79 -1.71 -8.25
C THR A 425 22.72 -2.64 -7.49
N ILE A 426 22.38 -3.08 -6.27
CA ILE A 426 23.12 -4.06 -5.49
C ILE A 426 22.72 -5.47 -5.95
N PRO A 427 23.68 -6.33 -6.41
CA PRO A 427 23.38 -7.66 -6.95
C PRO A 427 22.61 -8.58 -6.01
N GLU A 428 22.94 -8.56 -4.71
CA GLU A 428 22.30 -9.37 -3.68
C GLU A 428 20.84 -8.97 -3.49
N VAL A 429 20.54 -7.67 -3.54
CA VAL A 429 19.16 -7.13 -3.45
C VAL A 429 18.33 -7.58 -4.66
N ARG A 430 18.88 -7.45 -5.88
CA ARG A 430 18.18 -7.94 -7.09
C ARG A 430 17.87 -9.42 -7.01
N LYS A 431 18.86 -10.22 -6.62
CA LYS A 431 18.70 -11.67 -6.49
C LYS A 431 17.62 -12.01 -5.46
N ALA A 432 17.61 -11.36 -4.32
CA ALA A 432 16.62 -11.56 -3.27
C ALA A 432 15.20 -11.09 -3.70
N ALA A 433 15.10 -9.97 -4.41
CA ALA A 433 13.85 -9.43 -4.94
C ALA A 433 13.15 -10.37 -5.94
N LEU A 434 13.93 -11.16 -6.70
CA LEU A 434 13.40 -12.21 -7.57
C LEU A 434 12.91 -13.46 -6.81
N GLY A 435 13.26 -13.60 -5.53
CA GLY A 435 12.85 -14.68 -4.63
C GLY A 435 11.85 -14.21 -3.56
N ASP A 436 12.13 -14.60 -2.31
CA ASP A 436 11.23 -14.45 -1.16
C ASP A 436 11.18 -13.01 -0.57
N LEU A 437 12.11 -12.15 -0.94
CA LEU A 437 12.16 -10.77 -0.44
C LEU A 437 10.93 -9.97 -0.86
N ALA A 438 10.40 -10.24 -2.05
CA ALA A 438 9.18 -9.56 -2.53
C ALA A 438 7.99 -9.77 -1.61
N GLU A 439 7.80 -11.00 -1.08
CA GLU A 439 6.74 -11.34 -0.12
C GLU A 439 6.96 -10.61 1.21
N GLN A 440 8.17 -10.65 1.75
CA GLN A 440 8.50 -9.98 3.02
C GLN A 440 8.36 -8.44 2.92
N TRP A 441 8.69 -7.86 1.78
CA TRP A 441 8.45 -6.43 1.54
C TRP A 441 6.95 -6.12 1.42
N THR A 442 6.18 -7.00 0.76
CA THR A 442 4.71 -6.86 0.69
C THR A 442 4.07 -6.89 2.09
N ASP A 443 4.48 -7.84 2.94
CA ASP A 443 4.03 -7.94 4.33
C ASP A 443 4.36 -6.68 5.15
N ALA A 444 5.55 -6.10 4.92
CA ALA A 444 5.97 -4.88 5.59
C ALA A 444 5.14 -3.67 5.15
N ASP A 445 4.83 -3.56 3.86
CA ASP A 445 3.95 -2.51 3.32
C ASP A 445 2.53 -2.63 3.87
N ALA A 446 1.93 -3.82 3.77
CA ALA A 446 0.56 -4.06 4.24
C ALA A 446 0.41 -3.79 5.74
N TYR A 447 1.37 -4.29 6.54
CA TYR A 447 1.41 -4.02 7.98
C TYR A 447 1.61 -2.52 8.25
N GLY A 448 2.55 -1.87 7.58
CA GLY A 448 2.87 -0.45 7.77
C GLY A 448 1.67 0.45 7.48
N ILE A 449 0.92 0.16 6.42
CA ILE A 449 -0.33 0.84 6.08
C ILE A 449 -1.36 0.63 7.20
N ALA A 450 -1.63 -0.62 7.57
CA ALA A 450 -2.61 -0.95 8.60
C ALA A 450 -2.22 -0.37 9.99
N TYR A 451 -0.93 -0.41 10.34
CA TYR A 451 -0.42 0.17 11.57
C TYR A 451 -0.60 1.69 11.59
N GLY A 452 -0.24 2.38 10.51
CA GLY A 452 -0.32 3.84 10.43
C GLY A 452 -1.74 4.37 10.52
N PHE A 453 -2.72 3.64 9.97
CA PHE A 453 -4.14 3.95 10.13
C PHE A 453 -4.73 3.47 11.48
N GLY A 454 -3.95 2.84 12.34
CA GLY A 454 -4.41 2.36 13.64
C GLY A 454 -5.20 1.05 13.57
N PHE A 455 -5.06 0.25 12.52
CA PHE A 455 -5.78 -1.02 12.33
C PHE A 455 -4.99 -2.24 12.82
N ALA A 456 -3.67 -2.17 12.85
CA ALA A 456 -2.80 -3.23 13.36
C ALA A 456 -2.12 -2.82 14.67
N GLY A 457 -1.91 -3.78 15.59
CA GLY A 457 -1.12 -3.61 16.81
C GLY A 457 0.40 -3.61 16.54
N GLU A 458 1.21 -3.41 17.58
CA GLU A 458 2.68 -3.58 17.49
C GLU A 458 3.03 -5.05 17.23
N LYS A 459 3.99 -5.30 16.33
CA LYS A 459 4.56 -6.63 16.04
C LYS A 459 5.79 -6.88 16.90
#